data_f4a8cf1c62db950a77b64b5562b2b0b3
#
_entry.id   f4a8cf1c62db950a77b64b5562b2b0b3
#
_cell.length_a   1.000
_cell.length_b   1.000
_cell.length_c   1.000
_cell.angle_alpha   90.00
_cell.angle_beta   90.00
_cell.angle_gamma   90.00
#
_symmetry.space_group_name_H-M   'P 1'
#
loop_
_entity.id
_entity.type
_entity.pdbx_description
1 polymer ?
#
loop_
_entity_poly.entity_id
_entity_poly.type
_entity_poly.pdbx_seq_one_letter_code
_entity_poly.pdbx_strand_id
1 'polypeptide(L)'
;MELELKPGTTSANLYQTNTAKERYYCNFGLQRKHEHSVESAGVTISGIDTPAEARENKVDSPGSIFEPRNHPYFFGTLFIPQIVSTKEKPHPIVTGFVAVARIKQAALTR
;
A
#
# COMPACT_ATOMS: atom_id res chain seq x y z
N MET A 1 4.65 -11.26 6.79
CA MET A 1 5.56 -10.32 6.10
C MET A 1 5.38 -8.92 6.66
N GLU A 2 6.45 -8.25 6.94
CA GLU A 2 6.44 -6.91 7.51
C GLU A 2 6.81 -5.88 6.43
N LEU A 3 6.05 -4.78 6.38
CA LEU A 3 6.24 -3.70 5.43
C LEU A 3 6.62 -2.43 6.15
N GLU A 4 7.52 -1.65 5.57
CA GLU A 4 7.70 -0.24 5.92
C GLU A 4 6.81 0.62 5.03
N LEU A 5 6.06 1.54 5.65
CA LEU A 5 5.19 2.47 4.95
C LEU A 5 5.86 3.84 4.88
N LYS A 6 5.85 4.43 3.69
CA LYS A 6 6.44 5.74 3.48
C LYS A 6 5.59 6.82 4.16
N PRO A 7 6.17 7.65 5.05
CA PRO A 7 5.42 8.73 5.68
C PRO A 7 4.81 9.71 4.67
N GLY A 8 3.64 10.25 4.99
CA GLY A 8 2.95 11.19 4.12
C GLY A 8 2.17 10.58 2.97
N THR A 9 2.11 9.24 2.89
CA THR A 9 1.32 8.53 1.88
C THR A 9 -0.06 8.18 2.40
N THR A 10 -1.00 7.87 1.49
CA THR A 10 -2.34 7.42 1.88
C THR A 10 -2.25 6.11 2.66
N SER A 11 -1.34 5.21 2.28
CA SER A 11 -1.11 3.96 3.01
C SER A 11 -0.77 4.22 4.48
N ALA A 12 0.21 5.08 4.76
CA ALA A 12 0.61 5.39 6.13
C ALA A 12 -0.55 5.99 6.93
N ASN A 13 -1.36 6.84 6.30
CA ASN A 13 -2.55 7.42 6.94
C ASN A 13 -3.61 6.38 7.26
N LEU A 14 -3.87 5.44 6.34
CA LEU A 14 -4.87 4.39 6.55
C LEU A 14 -4.48 3.42 7.66
N TYR A 15 -3.22 2.98 7.66
CA TYR A 15 -2.72 2.08 8.70
C TYR A 15 -2.48 2.78 10.04
N GLN A 16 -2.34 4.12 10.04
CA GLN A 16 -2.03 4.94 11.20
C GLN A 16 -0.69 4.58 11.86
N THR A 17 0.23 4.03 11.07
CA THR A 17 1.56 3.62 11.52
C THR A 17 2.49 3.59 10.31
N ASN A 18 3.79 3.49 10.56
CA ASN A 18 4.80 3.37 9.53
C ASN A 18 5.17 1.92 9.21
N THR A 19 4.48 0.96 9.81
CA THR A 19 4.70 -0.46 9.56
C THR A 19 3.37 -1.18 9.40
N ALA A 20 3.39 -2.28 8.66
CA ALA A 20 2.21 -3.13 8.49
C ALA A 20 2.65 -4.59 8.37
N LYS A 21 1.77 -5.50 8.80
CA LYS A 21 1.95 -6.94 8.60
C LYS A 21 0.91 -7.43 7.61
N GLU A 22 1.35 -8.07 6.54
CA GLU A 22 0.48 -8.56 5.48
C GLU A 22 0.84 -9.99 5.09
N ARG A 23 -0.08 -10.66 4.41
CA ARG A 23 0.10 -12.04 3.95
C ARG A 23 0.29 -12.08 2.44
N TYR A 24 1.35 -12.76 2.03
CA TYR A 24 1.67 -12.99 0.63
C TYR A 24 1.49 -14.45 0.28
N TYR A 25 1.06 -14.70 -0.96
CA TYR A 25 1.11 -16.02 -1.56
C TYR A 25 2.27 -16.19 -2.53
N CYS A 26 2.89 -15.12 -2.96
CA CYS A 26 4.07 -15.16 -3.82
C CYS A 26 5.20 -14.34 -3.19
N ASN A 27 6.43 -14.61 -3.64
CA ASN A 27 7.64 -13.95 -3.13
C ASN A 27 8.13 -12.85 -4.07
N PHE A 28 7.25 -12.27 -4.88
CA PHE A 28 7.62 -11.26 -5.85
C PHE A 28 7.28 -9.86 -5.35
N GLY A 29 8.12 -8.91 -5.72
CA GLY A 29 7.93 -7.49 -5.49
C GLY A 29 8.61 -6.71 -6.60
N LEU A 30 8.38 -5.40 -6.65
CA LEU A 30 9.07 -4.54 -7.60
C LEU A 30 10.52 -4.35 -7.16
N GLN A 31 11.46 -4.72 -8.04
CA GLN A 31 12.89 -4.51 -7.77
C GLN A 31 13.23 -3.02 -7.68
N ARG A 32 14.10 -2.66 -6.76
CA ARG A 32 14.47 -1.26 -6.53
C ARG A 32 15.03 -0.57 -7.77
N LYS A 33 15.71 -1.29 -8.64
CA LYS A 33 16.23 -0.72 -9.90
C LYS A 33 15.15 -0.17 -10.82
N HIS A 34 13.89 -0.61 -10.66
CA HIS A 34 12.76 -0.15 -11.48
C HIS A 34 11.89 0.91 -10.78
N GLU A 35 12.16 1.22 -9.50
CA GLU A 35 11.34 2.18 -8.73
C GLU A 35 11.31 3.56 -9.36
N HIS A 36 12.47 4.04 -9.82
CA HIS A 36 12.55 5.36 -10.44
C HIS A 36 11.66 5.48 -11.68
N SER A 37 11.63 4.45 -12.51
CA SER A 37 10.76 4.42 -13.70
C SER A 37 9.29 4.47 -13.34
N VAL A 38 8.89 3.72 -12.30
CA VAL A 38 7.51 3.69 -11.81
C VAL A 38 7.13 5.05 -11.20
N GLU A 39 7.98 5.62 -10.35
CA GLU A 39 7.73 6.92 -9.73
C GLU A 39 7.68 8.05 -10.75
N SER A 40 8.53 8.01 -11.78
CA SER A 40 8.52 8.99 -12.87
C SER A 40 7.23 8.93 -13.67
N ALA A 41 6.58 7.78 -13.74
CA ALA A 41 5.30 7.61 -14.40
C ALA A 41 4.11 8.10 -13.57
N GLY A 42 4.32 8.59 -12.36
CA GLY A 42 3.26 9.16 -11.52
C GLY A 42 2.74 8.23 -10.44
N VAL A 43 3.51 7.21 -10.05
CA VAL A 43 3.12 6.24 -9.03
C VAL A 43 4.06 6.33 -7.83
N THR A 44 3.51 6.52 -6.64
CA THR A 44 4.30 6.49 -5.40
C THR A 44 4.40 5.06 -4.90
N ILE A 45 5.60 4.61 -4.59
CA ILE A 45 5.82 3.34 -3.92
C ILE A 45 5.74 3.61 -2.42
N SER A 46 4.60 3.29 -1.82
CA SER A 46 4.27 3.66 -0.45
C SER A 46 4.55 2.56 0.56
N GLY A 47 4.72 1.32 0.12
CA GLY A 47 5.04 0.19 0.99
C GLY A 47 6.19 -0.62 0.42
N ILE A 48 7.16 -0.94 1.28
CA ILE A 48 8.35 -1.69 0.92
C ILE A 48 8.44 -2.90 1.85
N ASP A 49 8.63 -4.08 1.25
CA ASP A 49 8.87 -5.28 2.01
C ASP A 49 10.27 -5.22 2.64
N THR A 50 10.31 -5.39 3.95
CA THR A 50 11.57 -5.41 4.70
C THR A 50 11.72 -6.74 5.43
N PRO A 51 12.12 -7.81 4.73
CA PRO A 51 12.44 -9.06 5.42
C PRO A 51 13.55 -8.83 6.45
N ALA A 52 13.53 -9.61 7.53
CA ALA A 52 14.45 -9.43 8.65
C ALA A 52 15.92 -9.39 8.20
N GLU A 53 16.25 -10.16 7.18
CA GLU A 53 17.59 -10.21 6.61
C GLU A 53 17.95 -8.98 5.77
N ALA A 54 16.96 -8.27 5.24
CA ALA A 54 17.17 -7.08 4.41
C ALA A 54 17.13 -5.77 5.20
N ARG A 55 16.80 -5.82 6.49
CA ARG A 55 16.70 -4.61 7.34
C ARG A 55 18.01 -3.86 7.46
N GLU A 56 19.14 -4.57 7.42
CA GLU A 56 20.47 -3.96 7.46
C GLU A 56 20.92 -3.44 6.10
N ASN A 57 20.34 -3.97 5.02
CA ASN A 57 20.72 -3.63 3.66
C ASN A 57 19.48 -3.38 2.81
N LYS A 58 18.93 -2.17 2.90
CA LYS A 58 17.71 -1.77 2.19
C LYS A 58 17.79 -1.88 0.66
N VAL A 59 18.92 -2.34 0.13
CA VAL A 59 19.18 -2.37 -1.31
C VAL A 59 18.24 -3.34 -2.05
N ASP A 60 17.80 -4.42 -1.39
CA ASP A 60 16.99 -5.46 -2.02
C ASP A 60 15.54 -5.52 -1.54
N SER A 61 15.07 -4.49 -0.84
CA SER A 61 13.69 -4.44 -0.34
C SER A 61 12.73 -4.11 -1.48
N PRO A 62 11.88 -5.05 -1.91
CA PRO A 62 11.00 -4.79 -3.05
C PRO A 62 9.80 -3.91 -2.67
N GLY A 63 9.33 -3.12 -3.64
CA GLY A 63 8.09 -2.38 -3.51
C GLY A 63 6.88 -3.30 -3.50
N SER A 64 5.91 -3.03 -2.64
CA SER A 64 4.74 -3.90 -2.43
C SER A 64 3.41 -3.15 -2.41
N ILE A 65 3.41 -1.84 -2.20
CA ILE A 65 2.22 -0.98 -2.29
C ILE A 65 2.51 0.15 -3.25
N PHE A 66 1.59 0.36 -4.19
CA PHE A 66 1.71 1.36 -5.24
C PHE A 66 0.49 2.27 -5.22
N GLU A 67 0.73 3.59 -5.18
CA GLU A 67 -0.33 4.60 -5.15
C GLU A 67 -0.13 5.54 -6.34
N PRO A 68 -0.92 5.42 -7.42
CA PRO A 68 -0.94 6.44 -8.45
C PRO A 68 -1.30 7.81 -7.86
N ARG A 69 -0.48 8.82 -8.20
CA ARG A 69 -0.75 10.19 -7.78
C ARG A 69 -1.91 10.77 -8.58
N ASN A 70 -2.54 11.82 -8.07
CA ASN A 70 -3.66 12.51 -8.74
C ASN A 70 -4.92 11.64 -8.89
N HIS A 71 -5.09 10.64 -8.04
CA HIS A 71 -6.30 9.84 -7.96
C HIS A 71 -6.84 9.87 -6.53
N PRO A 72 -8.17 9.98 -6.33
CA PRO A 72 -8.74 10.03 -4.98
C PRO A 72 -8.45 8.79 -4.14
N TYR A 73 -8.44 7.62 -4.79
CA TYR A 73 -8.15 6.36 -4.11
C TYR A 73 -7.81 5.28 -5.12
N PHE A 74 -6.55 4.91 -5.17
CA PHE A 74 -6.07 3.84 -6.04
C PHE A 74 -4.88 3.16 -5.38
N PHE A 75 -5.00 1.87 -5.15
CA PHE A 75 -3.93 1.05 -4.59
C PHE A 75 -3.67 -0.17 -5.46
N GLY A 76 -2.40 -0.40 -5.78
CA GLY A 76 -1.92 -1.68 -6.21
C GLY A 76 -1.17 -2.33 -5.06
N THR A 77 -1.50 -3.56 -4.71
CA THR A 77 -0.81 -4.32 -3.68
C THR A 77 -0.36 -5.67 -4.22
N LEU A 78 0.81 -6.13 -3.79
CA LEU A 78 1.31 -7.45 -4.12
C LEU A 78 0.97 -8.49 -3.05
N PHE A 79 0.38 -8.06 -1.94
CA PHE A 79 -0.28 -8.92 -0.96
C PHE A 79 -1.80 -8.87 -1.18
N ILE A 80 -2.52 -9.67 -0.41
CA ILE A 80 -3.98 -9.79 -0.56
C ILE A 80 -4.66 -9.27 0.71
N PRO A 81 -5.08 -7.99 0.73
CA PRO A 81 -5.65 -7.37 1.93
C PRO A 81 -6.89 -8.10 2.47
N GLN A 82 -7.73 -8.60 1.58
CA GLN A 82 -8.99 -9.24 1.95
C GLN A 82 -8.82 -10.54 2.74
N ILE A 83 -7.65 -11.17 2.71
CA ILE A 83 -7.42 -12.43 3.44
C ILE A 83 -7.44 -12.20 4.96
N VAL A 84 -6.90 -11.07 5.40
CA VAL A 84 -6.82 -10.73 6.83
C VAL A 84 -7.96 -9.82 7.27
N SER A 85 -8.85 -9.43 6.35
CA SER A 85 -9.99 -8.59 6.65
C SER A 85 -11.15 -9.42 7.21
N THR A 86 -11.70 -8.98 8.34
CA THR A 86 -12.87 -9.61 8.97
C THR A 86 -13.93 -8.57 9.23
N LYS A 87 -15.16 -9.02 9.54
CA LYS A 87 -16.26 -8.13 9.92
C LYS A 87 -15.92 -7.32 11.18
N GLU A 88 -15.25 -7.95 12.13
CA GLU A 88 -14.86 -7.34 13.41
C GLU A 88 -13.64 -6.42 13.25
N LYS A 89 -12.75 -6.78 12.34
CA LYS A 89 -11.53 -6.00 12.08
C LYS A 89 -11.28 -5.90 10.57
N PRO A 90 -12.02 -5.02 9.86
CA PRO A 90 -11.83 -4.87 8.43
C PRO A 90 -10.47 -4.27 8.10
N HIS A 91 -9.92 -4.66 6.98
CA HIS A 91 -8.61 -4.16 6.54
C HIS A 91 -8.68 -2.67 6.23
N PRO A 92 -7.69 -1.86 6.64
CA PRO A 92 -7.69 -0.40 6.42
C PRO A 92 -7.85 0.02 4.96
N ILE A 93 -7.27 -0.72 4.01
CA ILE A 93 -7.40 -0.42 2.58
C ILE A 93 -8.85 -0.62 2.12
N VAL A 94 -9.53 -1.63 2.63
CA VAL A 94 -10.93 -1.91 2.28
C VAL A 94 -11.85 -0.85 2.86
N THR A 95 -11.71 -0.50 4.13
CA THR A 95 -12.52 0.54 4.76
C THR A 95 -12.27 1.91 4.14
N GLY A 96 -11.03 2.22 3.80
CA GLY A 96 -10.67 3.46 3.12
C GLY A 96 -11.33 3.58 1.76
N PHE A 97 -11.38 2.49 0.99
CA PHE A 97 -12.09 2.47 -0.29
C PHE A 97 -13.57 2.82 -0.14
N VAL A 98 -14.24 2.19 0.80
CA VAL A 98 -15.67 2.44 1.05
C VAL A 98 -15.90 3.88 1.50
N ALA A 99 -15.04 4.43 2.36
CA ALA A 99 -15.16 5.81 2.82
C ALA A 99 -15.04 6.81 1.67
N VAL A 100 -14.06 6.63 0.80
CA VAL A 100 -13.88 7.51 -0.37
C VAL A 100 -15.02 7.37 -1.36
N ALA A 101 -15.50 6.15 -1.60
CA ALA A 101 -16.63 5.90 -2.47
C ALA A 101 -17.91 6.60 -1.97
N ARG A 102 -18.16 6.61 -0.67
CA ARG A 102 -19.29 7.32 -0.07
C ARG A 102 -19.20 8.84 -0.27
N ILE A 103 -18.01 9.41 -0.10
CA ILE A 103 -17.78 10.84 -0.34
C ILE A 103 -18.07 11.19 -1.80
N LYS A 104 -17.59 10.38 -2.74
CA LYS A 104 -17.83 10.58 -4.17
C LYS A 104 -19.31 10.45 -4.51
N GLN A 105 -20.00 9.46 -3.97
CA GLN A 105 -21.43 9.27 -4.16
C GLN A 105 -22.22 10.49 -3.68
N ALA A 106 -21.93 11.00 -2.49
CA ALA A 106 -22.59 12.18 -1.94
C ALA A 106 -22.37 13.41 -2.82
N ALA A 107 -21.17 13.58 -3.42
CA ALA A 107 -20.89 14.67 -4.33
C ALA A 107 -21.69 14.58 -5.64
N LEU A 108 -21.97 13.36 -6.13
CA LEU A 108 -22.72 13.12 -7.37
C LEU A 108 -24.21 13.30 -7.19
N THR A 109 -24.74 13.17 -5.97
CA THR A 109 -26.19 13.29 -5.68
C THR A 109 -26.63 14.69 -5.27
N ARG A 110 -25.72 15.64 -5.25
CA ARG A 110 -26.02 17.05 -4.94
C ARG A 110 -26.43 17.86 -6.17
#